data_665e556588875458cbfaeada3daa9381
#
_entry.id   665e556588875458cbfaeada3daa9381
#
_cell.length_a   1.000
_cell.length_b   1.000
_cell.length_c   1.000
_cell.angle_alpha   90.00
_cell.angle_beta   90.00
_cell.angle_gamma   90.00
#
_symmetry.space_group_name_H-M   'P 1'
#
loop_
_entity.id
_entity.type
_entity.pdbx_description
1 polymer ?
#
loop_
_entity_poly.entity_id
_entity_poly.type
_entity_poly.pdbx_seq_one_letter_code
_entity_poly.pdbx_strand_id
1 'polypeptide(L)'
;PPGLTFVVVSDDAKKSMADRKTPIASFYANLTAFAHYYEEKWFPYTMPISDIYGLRAAIDNIAADPAILSRHAKIASASRKAISGAGLNLYLHSGYSSTVTVFEVPEGTTAEAILEGVKKDYNIMLAGSFDVLAGKVIRIGHMGNNATFYNIREVFAALDGTLRRLGVPLKASMEDIFCKNMQ
;
A
#
# COMPACT_ATOMS: atom_id res chain seq x y z
N PRO A 1 11.45 -3.41 -2.25
CA PRO A 1 11.74 -3.01 -3.63
C PRO A 1 11.28 -4.08 -4.61
N PRO A 2 10.93 -3.75 -5.86
CA PRO A 2 10.69 -4.73 -6.89
C PRO A 2 11.98 -5.53 -7.16
N GLY A 3 11.89 -6.85 -7.31
CA GLY A 3 13.05 -7.71 -7.51
C GLY A 3 12.94 -9.05 -6.78
N LEU A 4 12.01 -9.15 -5.80
CA LEU A 4 11.73 -10.39 -5.09
C LEU A 4 10.26 -10.77 -5.24
N THR A 5 10.01 -12.06 -5.36
CA THR A 5 8.68 -12.66 -5.33
C THR A 5 8.68 -13.81 -4.34
N PHE A 6 7.67 -13.88 -3.49
CA PHE A 6 7.43 -15.02 -2.61
C PHE A 6 6.43 -15.95 -3.25
N VAL A 7 6.80 -17.22 -3.38
CA VAL A 7 5.91 -18.26 -3.89
C VAL A 7 5.79 -19.36 -2.84
N VAL A 8 4.57 -19.59 -2.37
CA VAL A 8 4.28 -20.70 -1.46
C VAL A 8 3.62 -21.81 -2.28
N VAL A 9 4.24 -22.99 -2.27
CA VAL A 9 3.82 -24.12 -3.09
C VAL A 9 3.43 -25.28 -2.16
N SER A 10 2.17 -25.72 -2.21
CA SER A 10 1.69 -26.89 -1.47
C SER A 10 2.27 -28.19 -2.04
N ASP A 11 2.24 -29.26 -1.25
CA ASP A 11 2.72 -30.56 -1.72
C ASP A 11 1.84 -31.12 -2.86
N ASP A 12 0.55 -30.86 -2.84
CA ASP A 12 -0.34 -31.22 -3.96
C ASP A 12 0.03 -30.45 -5.24
N ALA A 13 0.39 -29.17 -5.14
CA ALA A 13 0.86 -28.41 -6.29
C ALA A 13 2.20 -28.93 -6.81
N LYS A 14 3.13 -29.29 -5.92
CA LYS A 14 4.42 -29.93 -6.32
C LYS A 14 4.16 -31.24 -7.05
N LYS A 15 3.26 -32.09 -6.52
CA LYS A 15 2.88 -33.32 -7.17
C LYS A 15 2.25 -33.08 -8.55
N SER A 16 1.32 -32.14 -8.65
CA SER A 16 0.69 -31.80 -9.93
C SER A 16 1.73 -31.29 -10.95
N MET A 17 2.74 -30.54 -10.53
CA MET A 17 3.83 -30.12 -11.40
C MET A 17 4.69 -31.31 -11.87
N ALA A 18 4.99 -32.26 -10.99
CA ALA A 18 5.77 -33.45 -11.31
C ALA A 18 5.01 -34.42 -12.25
N ASP A 19 3.70 -34.57 -12.06
CA ASP A 19 2.85 -35.47 -12.84
C ASP A 19 2.45 -34.91 -14.23
N ARG A 20 2.90 -33.71 -14.57
CA ARG A 20 2.57 -33.07 -15.86
C ARG A 20 3.05 -33.89 -17.05
N LYS A 21 2.16 -34.09 -18.03
CA LYS A 21 2.49 -34.74 -19.31
C LYS A 21 3.09 -33.77 -20.33
N THR A 22 2.74 -32.47 -20.23
CA THR A 22 3.28 -31.45 -21.11
C THR A 22 4.50 -30.81 -20.47
N PRO A 23 5.65 -30.75 -21.15
CA PRO A 23 6.86 -30.11 -20.65
C PRO A 23 6.63 -28.64 -20.30
N ILE A 24 7.35 -28.15 -19.27
CA ILE A 24 7.39 -26.74 -18.95
C ILE A 24 8.35 -26.07 -19.93
N ALA A 25 7.82 -25.28 -20.86
CA ALA A 25 8.59 -24.66 -21.94
C ALA A 25 9.45 -23.47 -21.50
N SER A 26 9.15 -22.86 -20.35
CA SER A 26 9.86 -21.69 -19.86
C SER A 26 10.89 -22.06 -18.79
N PHE A 27 12.12 -21.55 -18.96
CA PHE A 27 13.14 -21.69 -17.91
C PHE A 27 12.79 -20.86 -16.68
N TYR A 28 12.41 -19.57 -16.84
CA TYR A 28 12.16 -18.66 -15.73
C TYR A 28 10.83 -18.93 -15.01
N ALA A 29 9.84 -19.49 -15.69
CA ALA A 29 8.55 -19.83 -15.06
C ALA A 29 8.48 -21.28 -14.58
N ASN A 30 9.63 -21.96 -14.45
CA ASN A 30 9.71 -23.35 -14.02
C ASN A 30 10.05 -23.44 -12.53
N LEU A 31 9.02 -23.60 -11.69
CA LEU A 31 9.21 -23.76 -10.24
C LEU A 31 9.87 -25.08 -9.85
N THR A 32 9.86 -26.11 -10.71
CA THR A 32 10.54 -27.38 -10.41
C THR A 32 12.06 -27.24 -10.39
N ALA A 33 12.61 -26.18 -11.00
CA ALA A 33 14.04 -25.89 -10.93
C ALA A 33 14.56 -25.62 -9.51
N PHE A 34 13.65 -25.31 -8.57
CA PHE A 34 13.99 -25.06 -7.17
C PHE A 34 13.83 -26.28 -6.26
N ALA A 35 13.49 -27.46 -6.78
CA ALA A 35 13.13 -28.61 -5.96
C ALA A 35 14.25 -29.03 -4.97
N HIS A 36 15.51 -28.94 -5.37
CA HIS A 36 16.69 -29.36 -4.59
C HIS A 36 17.76 -28.26 -4.45
N TYR A 37 17.41 -27.00 -4.69
CA TYR A 37 18.37 -25.88 -4.71
C TYR A 37 19.17 -25.74 -3.41
N TYR A 38 18.55 -26.06 -2.27
CA TYR A 38 19.19 -25.95 -0.96
C TYR A 38 20.22 -27.06 -0.72
N GLU A 39 19.88 -28.31 -1.03
CA GLU A 39 20.72 -29.47 -0.88
C GLU A 39 21.92 -29.43 -1.84
N GLU A 40 21.65 -29.08 -3.08
CA GLU A 40 22.64 -29.01 -4.16
C GLU A 40 23.48 -27.72 -4.10
N LYS A 41 23.14 -26.75 -3.22
CA LYS A 41 23.80 -25.45 -3.13
C LYS A 41 23.85 -24.72 -4.48
N TRP A 42 22.85 -24.95 -5.30
CA TRP A 42 22.72 -24.36 -6.63
C TRP A 42 21.43 -23.55 -6.74
N PHE A 43 21.53 -22.33 -7.29
CA PHE A 43 20.39 -21.47 -7.54
C PHE A 43 20.28 -21.20 -9.04
N PRO A 44 19.10 -21.36 -9.67
CA PRO A 44 18.97 -21.34 -11.12
C PRO A 44 19.19 -19.97 -11.75
N TYR A 45 19.20 -18.90 -10.96
CA TYR A 45 19.34 -17.52 -11.45
C TYR A 45 20.43 -16.76 -10.70
N THR A 46 20.80 -15.58 -11.19
CA THR A 46 21.63 -14.66 -10.41
C THR A 46 20.87 -14.23 -9.17
N MET A 47 21.42 -14.52 -8.00
CA MET A 47 20.78 -14.24 -6.73
C MET A 47 20.84 -12.75 -6.41
N PRO A 48 19.71 -12.07 -6.13
CA PRO A 48 19.67 -10.63 -5.80
C PRO A 48 20.06 -10.40 -4.34
N ILE A 49 21.34 -10.53 -4.03
CA ILE A 49 21.88 -10.53 -2.66
C ILE A 49 21.50 -9.28 -1.88
N SER A 50 21.58 -8.10 -2.51
CA SER A 50 21.21 -6.82 -1.85
C SER A 50 19.76 -6.78 -1.45
N ASP A 51 18.86 -7.30 -2.31
CA ASP A 51 17.43 -7.35 -2.01
C ASP A 51 17.11 -8.34 -0.89
N ILE A 52 17.86 -9.47 -0.83
CA ILE A 52 17.73 -10.47 0.24
C ILE A 52 18.15 -9.88 1.59
N TYR A 53 19.25 -9.11 1.64
CA TYR A 53 19.65 -8.40 2.86
C TYR A 53 18.61 -7.35 3.28
N GLY A 54 18.09 -6.59 2.33
CA GLY A 54 17.01 -5.63 2.58
C GLY A 54 15.74 -6.31 3.11
N LEU A 55 15.37 -7.46 2.53
CA LEU A 55 14.26 -8.28 3.00
C LEU A 55 14.50 -8.78 4.44
N ARG A 56 15.69 -9.28 4.74
CA ARG A 56 16.04 -9.74 6.09
C ARG A 56 15.84 -8.62 7.12
N ALA A 57 16.38 -7.42 6.85
CA ALA A 57 16.20 -6.28 7.73
C ALA A 57 14.73 -5.88 7.90
N ALA A 58 13.94 -5.93 6.82
CA ALA A 58 12.50 -5.64 6.88
C ALA A 58 11.74 -6.67 7.73
N ILE A 59 12.06 -7.97 7.61
CA ILE A 59 11.45 -9.03 8.42
C ILE A 59 11.83 -8.87 9.89
N ASP A 60 13.10 -8.59 10.19
CA ASP A 60 13.57 -8.38 11.56
C ASP A 60 12.84 -7.19 12.22
N ASN A 61 12.63 -6.08 11.48
CA ASN A 61 11.85 -4.93 11.95
C ASN A 61 10.37 -5.28 12.19
N ILE A 62 9.76 -6.06 11.31
CA ILE A 62 8.36 -6.51 11.46
C ILE A 62 8.23 -7.41 12.69
N ALA A 63 9.15 -8.35 12.88
CA ALA A 63 9.15 -9.27 14.01
C ALA A 63 9.35 -8.55 15.36
N ALA A 64 10.11 -7.45 15.35
CA ALA A 64 10.36 -6.63 16.54
C ALA A 64 9.19 -5.69 16.92
N ASP A 65 8.17 -5.55 16.07
CA ASP A 65 7.03 -4.65 16.28
C ASP A 65 5.71 -5.41 16.48
N PRO A 66 5.38 -5.80 17.73
CA PRO A 66 4.16 -6.56 18.00
C PRO A 66 2.87 -5.77 17.75
N ALA A 67 2.95 -4.44 17.66
CA ALA A 67 1.80 -3.57 17.43
C ALA A 67 1.56 -3.28 15.93
N ILE A 68 2.37 -3.82 15.02
CA ILE A 68 2.31 -3.44 13.60
C ILE A 68 0.90 -3.61 13.00
N LEU A 69 0.24 -4.73 13.22
CA LEU A 69 -1.08 -5.00 12.64
C LEU A 69 -2.17 -4.12 13.28
N SER A 70 -2.18 -3.99 14.61
CA SER A 70 -3.17 -3.17 15.32
C SER A 70 -2.99 -1.69 15.00
N ARG A 71 -1.76 -1.20 14.90
CA ARG A 71 -1.46 0.17 14.48
C ARG A 71 -1.96 0.47 13.07
N HIS A 72 -1.69 -0.40 12.10
CA HIS A 72 -2.21 -0.24 10.74
C HIS A 72 -3.74 -0.25 10.71
N ALA A 73 -4.39 -1.15 11.43
CA ALA A 73 -5.85 -1.22 11.49
C ALA A 73 -6.46 0.04 12.12
N LYS A 74 -5.86 0.56 13.21
CA LYS A 74 -6.31 1.80 13.87
C LYS A 74 -6.17 3.00 12.94
N ILE A 75 -5.00 3.18 12.31
CA ILE A 75 -4.73 4.27 11.35
C ILE A 75 -5.72 4.19 10.18
N ALA A 76 -5.89 3.02 9.58
CA ALA A 76 -6.80 2.83 8.46
C ALA A 76 -8.26 3.18 8.81
N SER A 77 -8.73 2.75 9.98
CA SER A 77 -10.07 3.09 10.49
C SER A 77 -10.22 4.60 10.71
N ALA A 78 -9.25 5.23 11.38
CA ALA A 78 -9.24 6.67 11.63
C ALA A 78 -9.19 7.48 10.32
N SER A 79 -8.40 7.03 9.34
CA SER A 79 -8.28 7.67 8.02
C SER A 79 -9.59 7.64 7.25
N ARG A 80 -10.28 6.51 7.22
CA ARG A 80 -11.60 6.41 6.57
C ARG A 80 -12.63 7.30 7.23
N LYS A 81 -12.64 7.37 8.58
CA LYS A 81 -13.52 8.27 9.32
C LYS A 81 -13.21 9.73 9.03
N ALA A 82 -11.93 10.10 8.88
CA ALA A 82 -11.53 11.44 8.52
C ALA A 82 -12.09 11.85 7.14
N ILE A 83 -11.92 11.02 6.13
CA ILE A 83 -12.46 11.25 4.79
C ILE A 83 -13.98 11.39 4.81
N SER A 84 -14.69 10.40 5.36
CA SER A 84 -16.16 10.41 5.38
C SER A 84 -16.72 11.54 6.24
N GLY A 85 -16.11 11.83 7.39
CA GLY A 85 -16.54 12.91 8.29
C GLY A 85 -16.32 14.30 7.72
N ALA A 86 -15.33 14.48 6.85
CA ALA A 86 -15.13 15.70 6.08
C ALA A 86 -16.15 15.87 4.92
N GLY A 87 -16.98 14.87 4.67
CA GLY A 87 -17.98 14.87 3.62
C GLY A 87 -17.47 14.40 2.27
N LEU A 88 -16.32 13.76 2.23
CA LEU A 88 -15.77 13.13 1.02
C LEU A 88 -16.21 11.66 0.92
N ASN A 89 -16.28 11.15 -0.30
CA ASN A 89 -16.70 9.79 -0.57
C ASN A 89 -15.50 8.84 -0.56
N LEU A 90 -15.60 7.76 0.20
CA LEU A 90 -14.68 6.63 0.04
C LEU A 90 -15.01 5.87 -1.24
N TYR A 91 -13.98 5.47 -1.98
CA TYR A 91 -14.16 4.67 -3.19
C TYR A 91 -14.75 3.28 -2.89
N LEU A 92 -14.34 2.63 -1.79
CA LEU A 92 -14.89 1.37 -1.34
C LEU A 92 -15.91 1.58 -0.22
N HIS A 93 -16.96 0.77 -0.20
CA HIS A 93 -17.95 0.73 0.88
C HIS A 93 -17.69 -0.41 1.87
N SER A 94 -16.88 -1.41 1.49
CA SER A 94 -16.49 -2.56 2.32
C SER A 94 -15.22 -3.21 1.77
N GLY A 95 -14.66 -4.21 2.48
CA GLY A 95 -13.46 -4.94 2.02
C GLY A 95 -12.19 -4.11 2.03
N TYR A 96 -12.05 -3.21 3.00
CA TYR A 96 -10.92 -2.28 3.10
C TYR A 96 -9.61 -2.97 3.42
N SER A 97 -8.53 -2.50 2.79
CA SER A 97 -7.16 -2.76 3.26
C SER A 97 -6.83 -1.91 4.49
N SER A 98 -5.95 -2.43 5.35
CA SER A 98 -5.38 -1.66 6.46
C SER A 98 -4.14 -0.85 6.07
N THR A 99 -3.76 -0.81 4.78
CA THR A 99 -2.54 -0.16 4.31
C THR A 99 -2.76 1.02 3.38
N VAL A 100 -3.98 1.19 2.88
CA VAL A 100 -4.35 2.27 1.97
C VAL A 100 -5.79 2.73 2.20
N THR A 101 -6.01 4.04 2.13
CA THR A 101 -7.35 4.64 2.07
C THR A 101 -7.51 5.32 0.72
N VAL A 102 -8.62 5.03 0.04
CA VAL A 102 -8.92 5.56 -1.29
C VAL A 102 -10.21 6.35 -1.23
N PHE A 103 -10.20 7.58 -1.73
CA PHE A 103 -11.37 8.43 -1.82
C PHE A 103 -11.54 8.99 -3.23
N GLU A 104 -12.78 9.29 -3.58
CA GLU A 104 -13.14 9.87 -4.86
C GLU A 104 -12.69 11.32 -4.94
N VAL A 105 -12.25 11.75 -6.12
CA VAL A 105 -11.95 13.17 -6.37
C VAL A 105 -13.25 13.95 -6.24
N PRO A 106 -13.32 14.97 -5.35
CA PRO A 106 -14.53 15.73 -5.17
C PRO A 106 -14.86 16.60 -6.38
N GLU A 107 -16.13 16.92 -6.56
CA GLU A 107 -16.59 17.82 -7.60
C GLU A 107 -15.92 19.20 -7.49
N GLY A 108 -15.73 19.86 -8.62
CA GLY A 108 -15.12 21.19 -8.70
C GLY A 108 -13.59 21.20 -8.70
N THR A 109 -12.93 20.05 -8.64
CA THR A 109 -11.46 19.94 -8.73
C THR A 109 -11.03 18.72 -9.53
N THR A 110 -9.72 18.50 -9.65
CA THR A 110 -9.13 17.33 -10.33
C THR A 110 -8.11 16.63 -9.45
N ALA A 111 -7.87 15.35 -9.71
CA ALA A 111 -6.82 14.59 -9.02
C ALA A 111 -5.46 15.28 -9.12
N GLU A 112 -5.13 15.79 -10.31
CA GLU A 112 -3.87 16.47 -10.58
C GLU A 112 -3.72 17.73 -9.71
N ALA A 113 -4.75 18.59 -9.64
CA ALA A 113 -4.72 19.80 -8.83
C ALA A 113 -4.52 19.49 -7.33
N ILE A 114 -5.16 18.43 -6.83
CA ILE A 114 -4.99 17.98 -5.44
C ILE A 114 -3.56 17.48 -5.21
N LEU A 115 -3.07 16.58 -6.06
CA LEU A 115 -1.74 15.97 -5.92
C LEU A 115 -0.61 17.00 -6.04
N GLU A 116 -0.70 17.89 -7.02
CA GLU A 116 0.26 18.99 -7.18
C GLU A 116 0.22 19.97 -6.01
N GLY A 117 -0.97 20.32 -5.54
CA GLY A 117 -1.13 21.22 -4.39
C GLY A 117 -0.51 20.66 -3.13
N VAL A 118 -0.79 19.40 -2.79
CA VAL A 118 -0.21 18.72 -1.62
C VAL A 118 1.32 18.62 -1.75
N LYS A 119 1.81 18.29 -2.95
CA LYS A 119 3.26 18.18 -3.20
C LYS A 119 3.95 19.53 -3.10
N LYS A 120 3.42 20.56 -3.75
CA LYS A 120 4.03 21.90 -3.83
C LYS A 120 4.06 22.62 -2.49
N ASP A 121 2.93 22.61 -1.79
CA ASP A 121 2.74 23.46 -0.61
C ASP A 121 3.19 22.76 0.69
N TYR A 122 3.18 21.42 0.71
CA TYR A 122 3.47 20.64 1.92
C TYR A 122 4.60 19.62 1.75
N ASN A 123 5.17 19.47 0.55
CA ASN A 123 6.21 18.49 0.23
C ASN A 123 5.80 17.04 0.56
N ILE A 124 4.52 16.72 0.42
CA ILE A 124 3.96 15.39 0.64
C ILE A 124 3.53 14.79 -0.70
N MET A 125 3.89 13.56 -0.96
CA MET A 125 3.49 12.82 -2.16
C MET A 125 2.34 11.88 -1.85
N LEU A 126 1.20 12.12 -2.49
CA LEU A 126 0.09 11.19 -2.58
C LEU A 126 0.06 10.54 -3.96
N ALA A 127 -0.76 9.52 -4.14
CA ALA A 127 -0.92 8.84 -5.41
C ALA A 127 -2.34 8.98 -5.95
N GLY A 128 -2.46 9.25 -7.24
CA GLY A 128 -3.69 9.01 -7.99
C GLY A 128 -3.86 7.53 -8.33
N SER A 129 -4.56 7.24 -9.40
CA SER A 129 -4.70 5.89 -9.92
C SER A 129 -4.44 5.86 -11.43
N PHE A 130 -4.56 4.70 -12.02
CA PHE A 130 -4.33 4.45 -13.43
C PHE A 130 -5.50 3.68 -14.03
N ASP A 131 -5.46 3.48 -15.35
CA ASP A 131 -6.48 2.76 -16.11
C ASP A 131 -7.88 3.36 -15.89
N VAL A 132 -8.88 2.57 -15.62
CA VAL A 132 -10.28 3.01 -15.46
C VAL A 132 -10.52 3.97 -14.30
N LEU A 133 -9.59 4.04 -13.34
CA LEU A 133 -9.63 4.94 -12.18
C LEU A 133 -8.71 6.16 -12.32
N ALA A 134 -8.04 6.33 -13.46
CA ALA A 134 -7.20 7.50 -13.71
C ALA A 134 -7.99 8.80 -13.54
N GLY A 135 -7.47 9.72 -12.72
CA GLY A 135 -8.10 11.01 -12.44
C GLY A 135 -9.35 10.97 -11.55
N LYS A 136 -9.83 9.80 -11.14
CA LYS A 136 -11.10 9.66 -10.39
C LYS A 136 -10.91 9.51 -8.88
N VAL A 137 -9.75 9.05 -8.45
CA VAL A 137 -9.49 8.75 -7.03
C VAL A 137 -8.12 9.24 -6.58
N ILE A 138 -8.00 9.50 -5.28
CA ILE A 138 -6.75 9.76 -4.57
C ILE A 138 -6.51 8.61 -3.58
N ARG A 139 -5.27 8.16 -3.48
CA ARG A 139 -4.83 7.12 -2.58
C ARG A 139 -3.88 7.67 -1.51
N ILE A 140 -4.23 7.42 -0.26
CA ILE A 140 -3.39 7.71 0.91
C ILE A 140 -2.77 6.40 1.35
N GLY A 141 -1.47 6.23 1.11
CA GLY A 141 -0.72 5.06 1.59
C GLY A 141 -0.33 5.25 3.05
N HIS A 142 -0.71 4.32 3.92
CA HIS A 142 -0.34 4.30 5.33
C HIS A 142 0.19 2.91 5.70
N MET A 143 1.37 2.60 5.16
CA MET A 143 2.01 1.29 5.32
C MET A 143 3.49 1.43 5.71
N GLY A 144 4.03 0.40 6.36
CA GLY A 144 5.41 0.35 6.80
C GLY A 144 5.77 1.52 7.71
N ASN A 145 6.89 2.15 7.47
CA ASN A 145 7.39 3.29 8.27
C ASN A 145 6.51 4.55 8.17
N ASN A 146 5.64 4.65 7.18
CA ASN A 146 4.68 5.75 7.06
C ASN A 146 3.41 5.53 7.88
N ALA A 147 3.18 4.32 8.42
CA ALA A 147 2.04 4.02 9.27
C ALA A 147 2.26 4.54 10.70
N THR A 148 2.41 5.84 10.86
CA THR A 148 2.54 6.53 12.14
C THR A 148 1.46 7.60 12.30
N PHE A 149 1.12 7.91 13.55
CA PHE A 149 0.19 8.99 13.87
C PHE A 149 0.61 10.30 13.22
N TYR A 150 1.89 10.69 13.39
CA TYR A 150 2.40 11.97 12.94
C TYR A 150 2.36 12.11 11.42
N ASN A 151 2.86 11.12 10.69
CA ASN A 151 2.89 11.18 9.22
C ASN A 151 1.48 11.28 8.61
N ILE A 152 0.52 10.52 9.13
CA ILE A 152 -0.83 10.52 8.58
C ILE A 152 -1.63 11.76 9.02
N ARG A 153 -1.38 12.29 10.21
CA ARG A 153 -1.89 13.58 10.63
C ARG A 153 -1.46 14.70 9.68
N GLU A 154 -0.17 14.78 9.33
CA GLU A 154 0.36 15.76 8.38
C GLU A 154 -0.28 15.63 6.98
N VAL A 155 -0.52 14.40 6.53
CA VAL A 155 -1.25 14.17 5.28
C VAL A 155 -2.64 14.79 5.32
N PHE A 156 -3.38 14.63 6.42
CA PHE A 156 -4.71 15.19 6.54
C PHE A 156 -4.70 16.72 6.69
N ALA A 157 -3.74 17.30 7.41
CA ALA A 157 -3.53 18.73 7.47
C ALA A 157 -3.26 19.33 6.06
N ALA A 158 -2.41 18.65 5.28
CA ALA A 158 -2.10 19.06 3.91
C ALA A 158 -3.32 18.95 2.97
N LEU A 159 -4.09 17.88 3.09
CA LEU A 159 -5.33 17.72 2.32
C LEU A 159 -6.38 18.77 2.69
N ASP A 160 -6.58 19.04 3.98
CA ASP A 160 -7.49 20.11 4.46
C ASP A 160 -7.11 21.46 3.86
N GLY A 161 -5.83 21.84 3.92
CA GLY A 161 -5.34 23.10 3.36
C GLY A 161 -5.47 23.17 1.84
N THR A 162 -5.09 22.10 1.15
CA THR A 162 -5.16 22.04 -0.33
C THR A 162 -6.60 22.09 -0.83
N LEU A 163 -7.50 21.28 -0.28
CA LEU A 163 -8.89 21.24 -0.72
C LEU A 163 -9.63 22.56 -0.45
N ARG A 164 -9.39 23.20 0.71
CA ARG A 164 -9.93 24.53 1.00
C ARG A 164 -9.43 25.59 0.00
N ARG A 165 -8.14 25.58 -0.33
CA ARG A 165 -7.57 26.50 -1.33
C ARG A 165 -8.15 26.27 -2.73
N LEU A 166 -8.47 25.01 -3.06
CA LEU A 166 -9.15 24.67 -4.32
C LEU A 166 -10.66 24.93 -4.31
N GLY A 167 -11.21 25.49 -3.22
CA GLY A 167 -12.63 25.82 -3.11
C GLY A 167 -13.54 24.62 -2.84
N VAL A 168 -12.99 23.48 -2.47
CA VAL A 168 -13.79 22.29 -2.13
C VAL A 168 -14.37 22.46 -0.72
N PRO A 169 -15.71 22.39 -0.55
CA PRO A 169 -16.34 22.54 0.74
C PRO A 169 -16.10 21.28 1.59
N LEU A 170 -15.52 21.45 2.76
CA LEU A 170 -15.34 20.37 3.75
C LEU A 170 -16.30 20.59 4.92
N LYS A 171 -17.02 19.53 5.33
CA LYS A 171 -17.94 19.57 6.48
C LYS A 171 -17.20 19.74 7.81
N ALA A 172 -15.98 19.19 7.90
CA ALA A 172 -15.12 19.28 9.07
C ALA A 172 -13.65 19.06 8.65
N SER A 173 -12.71 19.37 9.56
CA SER A 173 -11.28 19.09 9.35
C SER A 173 -11.02 17.59 9.40
N MET A 174 -10.37 17.07 8.36
CA MET A 174 -9.91 15.66 8.34
C MET A 174 -8.84 15.42 9.40
N GLU A 175 -7.94 16.39 9.62
CA GLU A 175 -6.92 16.34 10.66
C GLU A 175 -7.55 16.14 12.05
N ASP A 176 -8.55 16.98 12.40
CA ASP A 176 -9.20 16.92 13.72
C ASP A 176 -9.93 15.60 13.93
N ILE A 177 -10.65 15.12 12.90
CA ILE A 177 -11.36 13.84 12.96
C ILE A 177 -10.37 12.70 13.11
N PHE A 178 -9.27 12.70 12.36
CA PHE A 178 -8.22 11.70 12.47
C PHE A 178 -7.62 11.68 13.87
N CYS A 179 -7.20 12.84 14.40
CA CYS A 179 -6.62 12.96 15.74
C CYS A 179 -7.55 12.43 16.82
N LYS A 180 -8.83 12.78 16.77
CA LYS A 180 -9.85 12.29 17.71
C LYS A 180 -10.03 10.78 17.69
N ASN A 181 -9.88 10.14 16.51
CA ASN A 181 -10.04 8.68 16.37
C ASN A 181 -8.75 7.90 16.60
N MET A 182 -7.64 8.58 16.85
CA MET A 182 -6.36 7.97 17.23
C MET A 182 -6.09 7.98 18.74
N GLN A 183 -6.85 8.75 19.50
CA GLN A 183 -6.87 8.69 20.96
C GLN A 183 -7.52 7.37 21.41
#